data_7fd9279134f5f4d4f756d6984dfabec5
#
_entry.id   7fd9279134f5f4d4f756d6984dfabec5
#
_cell.length_a   1.000
_cell.length_b   1.000
_cell.length_c   1.000
_cell.angle_alpha   90.00
_cell.angle_beta   90.00
_cell.angle_gamma   90.00
#
_symmetry.space_group_name_H-M   'P 1'
#
loop_
_entity.id
_entity.type
_entity.pdbx_description
1 polymer ?
#
loop_
_entity_poly.entity_id
_entity_poly.type
_entity_poly.pdbx_seq_one_letter_code
_entity_poly.pdbx_strand_id
1 'polypeptide(L)'
;MSKEIHFCVIFLAKKSVFSMIIRIFATSVPTKPLNDAQMRGAFLYIYVYSQNTLMERLPHFMKHYMTEADLMVLLKRRGLVISDEDKAVRYLESIGYYRLSAYMYPFLKAPKETHQYKDGTTFQQVLNLYRFDKKLRMLLLNEIEKVEIAIRRAIMNIPVQMTGDSYWLTNSVHFANQRTFQETKNTIDREYAKSTEEFIKHFKNSYCDPYPPSWILGELLTMGNVNMIYRNLKADKIALGFPSGWENEPLWQ
;
A
#
# COMPACT_ATOMS: atom_id res chain seq x y z
N MET A 1 16.14 -21.85 -2.89
CA MET A 1 15.78 -20.74 -3.79
C MET A 1 14.43 -20.09 -3.47
N SER A 2 13.42 -20.83 -3.03
CA SER A 2 12.05 -20.31 -2.83
C SER A 2 11.87 -19.33 -1.64
N LYS A 3 12.54 -19.54 -0.50
CA LYS A 3 12.38 -18.71 0.71
C LYS A 3 13.05 -17.32 0.64
N GLU A 4 14.13 -17.20 -0.09
CA GLU A 4 14.87 -15.92 -0.20
C GLU A 4 14.19 -14.94 -1.16
N ILE A 5 13.55 -15.45 -2.22
CA ILE A 5 12.75 -14.63 -3.14
C ILE A 5 11.50 -14.11 -2.42
N HIS A 6 10.87 -14.94 -1.59
CA HIS A 6 9.71 -14.55 -0.78
C HIS A 6 10.02 -13.41 0.19
N PHE A 7 11.19 -13.44 0.82
CA PHE A 7 11.61 -12.40 1.78
C PHE A 7 11.92 -11.06 1.07
N CYS A 8 12.52 -11.10 -0.11
CA CYS A 8 12.82 -9.91 -0.89
C CYS A 8 11.53 -9.22 -1.41
N VAL A 9 10.58 -9.98 -1.91
CA VAL A 9 9.27 -9.48 -2.36
C VAL A 9 8.49 -8.91 -1.17
N ILE A 10 8.53 -9.55 0.01
CA ILE A 10 7.85 -9.05 1.22
C ILE A 10 8.53 -7.77 1.75
N PHE A 11 9.85 -7.66 1.70
CA PHE A 11 10.56 -6.47 2.17
C PHE A 11 10.33 -5.26 1.24
N LEU A 12 10.32 -5.48 -0.06
CA LEU A 12 10.04 -4.47 -1.06
C LEU A 12 8.55 -4.09 -1.08
N ALA A 13 7.66 -5.06 -0.87
CA ALA A 13 6.23 -4.85 -0.72
C ALA A 13 5.87 -3.98 0.50
N LYS A 14 6.64 -4.00 1.60
CA LYS A 14 6.41 -3.13 2.76
C LYS A 14 6.58 -1.63 2.47
N LYS A 15 7.22 -1.25 1.37
CA LYS A 15 7.46 0.15 0.97
C LYS A 15 6.73 0.57 -0.31
N SER A 16 5.92 -0.30 -0.91
CA SER A 16 5.19 -0.01 -2.15
C SER A 16 3.67 -0.01 -1.93
N VAL A 17 2.94 0.49 -2.90
CA VAL A 17 1.46 0.42 -2.99
C VAL A 17 0.96 -1.01 -2.75
N PHE A 18 1.74 -2.03 -3.14
CA PHE A 18 1.46 -3.44 -2.91
C PHE A 18 1.37 -3.83 -1.43
N SER A 19 2.17 -3.21 -0.55
CA SER A 19 2.05 -3.40 0.92
C SER A 19 0.70 -2.90 1.45
N MET A 20 0.17 -1.84 0.86
CA MET A 20 -1.13 -1.28 1.24
C MET A 20 -2.27 -2.21 0.83
N ILE A 21 -2.18 -2.78 -0.36
CA ILE A 21 -3.20 -3.70 -0.90
C ILE A 21 -3.16 -5.05 -0.19
N ILE A 22 -1.98 -5.64 0.06
CA ILE A 22 -1.86 -6.87 0.85
C ILE A 22 -2.37 -6.66 2.28
N ARG A 23 -2.13 -5.50 2.91
CA ARG A 23 -2.70 -5.19 4.22
C ARG A 23 -4.22 -5.09 4.19
N ILE A 24 -4.80 -4.53 3.14
CA ILE A 24 -6.25 -4.46 2.95
C ILE A 24 -6.85 -5.86 2.86
N PHE A 25 -6.22 -6.78 2.10
CA PHE A 25 -6.70 -8.16 1.95
C PHE A 25 -6.36 -9.07 3.15
N ALA A 26 -5.19 -8.93 3.77
CA ALA A 26 -4.81 -9.76 4.91
C ALA A 26 -5.60 -9.46 6.21
N THR A 27 -6.13 -8.23 6.34
CA THR A 27 -6.97 -7.86 7.49
C THR A 27 -8.45 -8.26 7.32
N SER A 28 -8.85 -8.75 6.15
CA SER A 28 -10.22 -9.19 5.86
C SER A 28 -10.48 -10.68 6.11
N VAL A 29 -9.47 -11.47 6.53
CA VAL A 29 -9.69 -12.85 6.96
C VAL A 29 -10.09 -12.85 8.44
N PRO A 30 -11.28 -13.31 8.82
CA PRO A 30 -11.71 -13.34 10.21
C PRO A 30 -10.98 -14.44 10.97
N THR A 31 -9.85 -14.10 11.58
CA THR A 31 -9.38 -14.83 12.75
C THR A 31 -10.30 -14.43 13.92
N LYS A 32 -10.75 -15.42 14.72
CA LYS A 32 -11.64 -15.20 15.87
C LYS A 32 -11.28 -13.92 16.61
N PRO A 33 -12.23 -12.99 16.82
CA PRO A 33 -11.93 -11.74 17.50
C PRO A 33 -11.47 -12.03 18.93
N LEU A 34 -10.30 -11.52 19.30
CA LEU A 34 -9.88 -11.42 20.69
C LEU A 34 -10.91 -10.55 21.43
N ASN A 35 -11.36 -10.95 22.60
CA ASN A 35 -12.30 -10.14 23.36
C ASN A 35 -11.64 -8.80 23.80
N ASP A 36 -12.47 -7.80 24.08
CA ASP A 36 -12.03 -6.42 24.38
C ASP A 36 -11.05 -6.34 25.58
N ALA A 37 -11.15 -7.24 26.54
CA ALA A 37 -10.27 -7.34 27.71
C ALA A 37 -8.87 -7.86 27.32
N GLN A 38 -8.79 -8.82 26.41
CA GLN A 38 -7.52 -9.35 25.90
C GLN A 38 -6.80 -8.33 25.01
N MET A 39 -7.54 -7.55 24.21
CA MET A 39 -6.98 -6.46 23.41
C MET A 39 -6.45 -5.32 24.31
N ARG A 40 -7.19 -4.91 25.32
CA ARG A 40 -6.75 -3.88 26.29
C ARG A 40 -5.54 -4.36 27.10
N GLY A 41 -5.50 -5.62 27.50
CA GLY A 41 -4.34 -6.21 28.19
C GLY A 41 -3.09 -6.24 27.31
N ALA A 42 -3.20 -6.63 26.04
CA ALA A 42 -2.09 -6.64 25.11
C ALA A 42 -1.60 -5.22 24.77
N PHE A 43 -2.52 -4.25 24.57
CA PHE A 43 -2.15 -2.85 24.36
C PHE A 43 -1.51 -2.21 25.62
N LEU A 44 -2.05 -2.49 26.80
CA LEU A 44 -1.46 -1.99 28.05
C LEU A 44 -0.09 -2.62 28.30
N TYR A 45 0.09 -3.91 28.03
CA TYR A 45 1.37 -4.60 28.15
C TYR A 45 2.41 -4.04 27.16
N ILE A 46 2.04 -3.83 25.91
CA ILE A 46 2.91 -3.20 24.90
C ILE A 46 3.22 -1.76 25.27
N TYR A 47 2.25 -1.00 25.76
CA TYR A 47 2.41 0.40 26.17
C TYR A 47 3.30 0.52 27.42
N VAL A 48 3.08 -0.29 28.45
CA VAL A 48 3.88 -0.30 29.69
C VAL A 48 5.29 -0.86 29.42
N TYR A 49 5.42 -1.90 28.57
CA TYR A 49 6.72 -2.44 28.18
C TYR A 49 7.50 -1.45 27.30
N SER A 50 6.84 -0.68 26.45
CA SER A 50 7.49 0.38 25.66
C SER A 50 7.91 1.59 26.49
N GLN A 51 7.27 1.84 27.66
CA GLN A 51 7.64 2.93 28.57
C GLN A 51 8.74 2.54 29.56
N ASN A 52 8.82 1.27 29.96
CA ASN A 52 9.75 0.80 31.02
C ASN A 52 10.99 0.06 30.53
N THR A 53 11.07 -0.31 29.26
CA THR A 53 12.24 -1.01 28.73
C THR A 53 12.80 -0.24 27.53
N LEU A 54 13.96 0.40 27.76
CA LEU A 54 14.83 0.94 26.72
C LEU A 54 14.42 2.27 26.07
N MET A 55 14.30 3.34 26.84
CA MET A 55 14.96 4.57 26.42
C MET A 55 16.46 4.51 26.77
N GLU A 56 17.17 3.44 26.49
CA GLU A 56 18.55 3.56 26.08
C GLU A 56 18.53 4.53 24.90
N ARG A 57 19.20 5.66 25.05
CA ARG A 57 19.28 6.68 24.00
C ARG A 57 19.85 6.00 22.78
N LEU A 58 18.98 5.71 21.80
CA LEU A 58 19.44 5.20 20.52
C LEU A 58 20.54 6.15 20.02
N PRO A 59 21.64 5.62 19.53
CA PRO A 59 22.74 6.44 19.05
C PRO A 59 22.25 7.37 17.95
N HIS A 60 22.75 8.58 17.92
CA HIS A 60 22.48 9.51 16.83
C HIS A 60 22.91 8.89 15.50
N PHE A 61 22.16 9.20 14.44
CA PHE A 61 22.52 8.78 13.09
C PHE A 61 23.82 9.47 12.67
N MET A 62 24.91 8.72 12.58
CA MET A 62 26.26 9.23 12.31
C MET A 62 26.77 8.94 10.89
N LYS A 63 25.92 8.41 10.02
CA LYS A 63 26.33 8.12 8.63
C LYS A 63 26.38 9.40 7.82
N HIS A 64 27.53 9.68 7.22
CA HIS A 64 27.71 10.80 6.32
C HIS A 64 27.24 10.47 4.90
N TYR A 65 26.96 11.52 4.13
CA TYR A 65 26.74 11.36 2.69
C TYR A 65 28.01 10.81 2.03
N MET A 66 27.82 9.92 1.07
CA MET A 66 28.90 9.36 0.25
C MET A 66 28.62 9.67 -1.21
N THR A 67 29.64 10.09 -1.94
CA THR A 67 29.56 10.26 -3.39
C THR A 67 29.47 8.91 -4.09
N GLU A 68 29.07 8.89 -5.36
CA GLU A 68 28.99 7.66 -6.16
C GLU A 68 30.38 7.00 -6.28
N ALA A 69 31.44 7.79 -6.35
CA ALA A 69 32.82 7.31 -6.35
C ALA A 69 33.18 6.59 -5.03
N ASP A 70 32.83 7.18 -3.88
CA ASP A 70 33.03 6.57 -2.56
C ASP A 70 32.22 5.30 -2.40
N LEU A 71 31.00 5.29 -2.90
CA LEU A 71 30.12 4.12 -2.91
C LEU A 71 30.70 2.98 -3.77
N MET A 72 31.28 3.31 -4.92
CA MET A 72 31.96 2.32 -5.78
C MET A 72 33.13 1.66 -5.05
N VAL A 73 33.97 2.46 -4.38
CA VAL A 73 35.09 1.94 -3.57
C VAL A 73 34.56 1.05 -2.43
N LEU A 74 33.52 1.50 -1.73
CA LEU A 74 32.89 0.75 -0.65
C LEU A 74 32.35 -0.60 -1.13
N LEU A 75 31.61 -0.62 -2.25
CA LEU A 75 31.00 -1.83 -2.80
C LEU A 75 32.04 -2.85 -3.23
N LYS A 76 33.12 -2.41 -3.90
CA LYS A 76 34.26 -3.27 -4.26
C LYS A 76 34.95 -3.84 -3.02
N ARG A 77 35.21 -3.03 -1.99
CA ARG A 77 35.79 -3.46 -0.72
C ARG A 77 34.94 -4.53 -0.02
N ARG A 78 33.62 -4.47 -0.18
CA ARG A 78 32.67 -5.47 0.33
C ARG A 78 32.59 -6.74 -0.51
N GLY A 79 33.37 -6.85 -1.58
CA GLY A 79 33.45 -8.03 -2.45
C GLY A 79 32.44 -8.05 -3.61
N LEU A 80 31.82 -6.91 -3.94
CA LEU A 80 30.95 -6.83 -5.13
C LEU A 80 31.81 -6.67 -6.38
N VAL A 81 31.65 -7.59 -7.34
CA VAL A 81 32.34 -7.52 -8.63
C VAL A 81 31.62 -6.53 -9.55
N ILE A 82 32.33 -5.51 -10.01
CA ILE A 82 31.82 -4.47 -10.91
C ILE A 82 32.68 -4.46 -12.15
N SER A 83 32.14 -4.98 -13.25
CA SER A 83 32.85 -5.09 -14.53
C SER A 83 32.75 -3.83 -15.39
N ASP A 84 31.71 -3.03 -15.21
CA ASP A 84 31.43 -1.79 -15.94
C ASP A 84 31.14 -0.69 -14.92
N GLU A 85 32.18 0.08 -14.57
CA GLU A 85 32.13 1.10 -13.53
C GLU A 85 31.28 2.30 -13.96
N ASP A 86 31.42 2.76 -15.20
CA ASP A 86 30.64 3.88 -15.72
C ASP A 86 29.15 3.61 -15.70
N LYS A 87 28.78 2.37 -16.05
CA LYS A 87 27.39 1.92 -15.96
C LYS A 87 26.92 1.86 -14.50
N ALA A 88 27.74 1.37 -13.60
CA ALA A 88 27.38 1.28 -12.19
C ALA A 88 27.18 2.68 -11.59
N VAL A 89 28.05 3.64 -11.90
CA VAL A 89 27.91 5.05 -11.48
C VAL A 89 26.59 5.63 -11.99
N ARG A 90 26.28 5.51 -13.27
CA ARG A 90 25.00 6.00 -13.83
C ARG A 90 23.78 5.39 -13.14
N TYR A 91 23.83 4.13 -12.73
CA TYR A 91 22.73 3.51 -11.96
C TYR A 91 22.68 4.01 -10.52
N LEU A 92 23.81 4.25 -9.87
CA LEU A 92 23.85 4.85 -8.54
C LEU A 92 23.29 6.28 -8.55
N GLU A 93 23.63 7.09 -9.56
CA GLU A 93 23.10 8.44 -9.76
C GLU A 93 21.58 8.43 -10.02
N SER A 94 21.11 7.58 -10.92
CA SER A 94 19.72 7.60 -11.38
C SER A 94 18.72 6.91 -10.42
N ILE A 95 19.15 5.87 -9.69
CA ILE A 95 18.30 5.08 -8.79
C ILE A 95 18.57 5.39 -7.33
N GLY A 96 19.82 5.70 -6.99
CA GLY A 96 20.31 5.92 -5.64
C GLY A 96 20.73 4.64 -4.92
N TYR A 97 21.83 4.74 -4.18
CA TYR A 97 22.38 3.62 -3.41
C TYR A 97 21.36 3.01 -2.43
N TYR A 98 20.61 3.85 -1.69
CA TYR A 98 19.66 3.36 -0.71
C TYR A 98 18.59 2.43 -1.31
N ARG A 99 18.10 2.74 -2.51
CA ARG A 99 17.15 1.88 -3.21
C ARG A 99 17.82 0.61 -3.73
N LEU A 100 19.01 0.73 -4.34
CA LEU A 100 19.75 -0.43 -4.86
C LEU A 100 20.20 -1.38 -3.73
N SER A 101 20.50 -0.87 -2.53
CA SER A 101 20.94 -1.68 -1.39
C SER A 101 19.90 -2.74 -1.00
N ALA A 102 18.60 -2.49 -1.20
CA ALA A 102 17.55 -3.47 -0.97
C ALA A 102 17.67 -4.68 -1.91
N TYR A 103 18.09 -4.45 -3.17
CA TYR A 103 18.34 -5.51 -4.15
C TYR A 103 19.71 -6.17 -3.98
N MET A 104 20.62 -5.52 -3.27
CA MET A 104 21.91 -6.08 -2.89
C MET A 104 21.82 -7.04 -1.69
N TYR A 105 20.84 -6.83 -0.81
CA TYR A 105 20.67 -7.55 0.44
C TYR A 105 20.62 -9.09 0.30
N PRO A 106 19.95 -9.71 -0.69
CA PRO A 106 19.95 -11.16 -0.89
C PRO A 106 21.31 -11.76 -1.19
N PHE A 107 22.24 -10.96 -1.71
CA PHE A 107 23.59 -11.38 -2.09
C PHE A 107 24.61 -11.24 -0.98
N LEU A 108 24.23 -10.74 0.20
CA LEU A 108 25.13 -10.66 1.35
C LEU A 108 25.38 -12.05 1.97
N LYS A 109 26.61 -12.27 2.45
CA LYS A 109 26.97 -13.42 3.31
C LYS A 109 26.28 -13.31 4.68
N ALA A 110 26.13 -14.42 5.37
CA ALA A 110 25.75 -14.42 6.78
C ALA A 110 27.03 -14.30 7.65
N PRO A 111 27.01 -13.54 8.75
CA PRO A 111 25.95 -12.64 9.20
C PRO A 111 25.88 -11.37 8.34
N LYS A 112 24.66 -10.93 8.00
CA LYS A 112 24.44 -9.83 7.02
C LYS A 112 24.90 -8.45 7.51
N GLU A 113 25.10 -8.30 8.79
CA GLU A 113 25.61 -7.10 9.45
C GLU A 113 27.05 -6.76 9.01
N THR A 114 27.80 -7.75 8.51
CA THR A 114 29.14 -7.53 7.95
C THR A 114 29.14 -6.81 6.62
N HIS A 115 27.97 -6.77 5.96
CA HIS A 115 27.79 -6.22 4.61
C HIS A 115 28.73 -6.80 3.54
N GLN A 116 29.28 -8.00 3.77
CA GLN A 116 30.12 -8.68 2.78
C GLN A 116 29.27 -9.43 1.77
N TYR A 117 29.60 -9.35 0.49
CA TYR A 117 28.91 -10.08 -0.56
C TYR A 117 29.39 -11.52 -0.67
N LYS A 118 28.51 -12.41 -1.12
CA LYS A 118 28.83 -13.79 -1.51
C LYS A 118 29.85 -13.77 -2.65
N ASP A 119 30.77 -14.74 -2.66
CA ASP A 119 31.81 -14.81 -3.67
C ASP A 119 31.22 -14.86 -5.09
N GLY A 120 31.80 -14.13 -6.02
CA GLY A 120 31.31 -14.02 -7.38
C GLY A 120 30.03 -13.20 -7.57
N THR A 121 29.53 -12.52 -6.53
CA THR A 121 28.38 -11.60 -6.69
C THR A 121 28.78 -10.42 -7.57
N THR A 122 27.99 -10.19 -8.63
CA THR A 122 28.22 -9.09 -9.55
C THR A 122 27.17 -7.99 -9.43
N PHE A 123 27.56 -6.75 -9.72
CA PHE A 123 26.62 -5.63 -9.79
C PHE A 123 25.52 -5.88 -10.85
N GLN A 124 25.84 -6.61 -11.93
CA GLN A 124 24.87 -6.98 -12.95
C GLN A 124 23.74 -7.88 -12.41
N GLN A 125 24.04 -8.80 -11.47
CA GLN A 125 23.00 -9.61 -10.81
C GLN A 125 22.05 -8.75 -9.99
N VAL A 126 22.56 -7.73 -9.30
CA VAL A 126 21.74 -6.76 -8.57
C VAL A 126 20.83 -5.98 -9.52
N LEU A 127 21.37 -5.51 -10.66
CA LEU A 127 20.57 -4.83 -11.67
C LEU A 127 19.53 -5.73 -12.32
N ASN A 128 19.82 -7.00 -12.53
CA ASN A 128 18.86 -7.96 -13.07
C ASN A 128 17.67 -8.15 -12.11
N LEU A 129 17.94 -8.26 -10.81
CA LEU A 129 16.90 -8.34 -9.80
C LEU A 129 16.05 -7.06 -9.75
N TYR A 130 16.69 -5.88 -9.81
CA TYR A 130 15.99 -4.59 -9.88
C TYR A 130 15.07 -4.49 -11.12
N ARG A 131 15.59 -4.92 -12.29
CA ARG A 131 14.81 -4.88 -13.55
C ARG A 131 13.67 -5.87 -13.53
N PHE A 132 13.88 -7.06 -12.98
CA PHE A 132 12.82 -8.06 -12.78
C PHE A 132 11.70 -7.48 -11.92
N ASP A 133 12.04 -6.93 -10.75
CA ASP A 133 11.07 -6.32 -9.84
C ASP A 133 10.33 -5.14 -10.50
N LYS A 134 11.04 -4.30 -11.28
CA LYS A 134 10.41 -3.21 -12.04
C LYS A 134 9.37 -3.74 -13.03
N LYS A 135 9.72 -4.76 -13.82
CA LYS A 135 8.78 -5.38 -14.78
C LYS A 135 7.59 -6.01 -14.08
N LEU A 136 7.83 -6.74 -12.99
CA LEU A 136 6.77 -7.36 -12.20
C LEU A 136 5.79 -6.32 -11.64
N ARG A 137 6.32 -5.22 -11.09
CA ARG A 137 5.45 -4.12 -10.60
C ARG A 137 4.61 -3.50 -11.72
N MET A 138 5.19 -3.31 -12.91
CA MET A 138 4.43 -2.75 -14.05
C MET A 138 3.28 -3.66 -14.47
N LEU A 139 3.50 -4.98 -14.51
CA LEU A 139 2.44 -5.95 -14.81
C LEU A 139 1.36 -5.94 -13.72
N LEU A 140 1.77 -5.97 -12.45
CA LEU A 140 0.84 -5.98 -11.32
C LEU A 140 0.03 -4.68 -11.21
N LEU A 141 0.63 -3.51 -11.48
CA LEU A 141 -0.08 -2.23 -11.41
C LEU A 141 -1.24 -2.18 -12.40
N ASN A 142 -1.05 -2.70 -13.61
CA ASN A 142 -2.12 -2.77 -14.61
C ASN A 142 -3.30 -3.64 -14.13
N GLU A 143 -3.01 -4.79 -13.50
CA GLU A 143 -4.08 -5.67 -12.99
C GLU A 143 -4.73 -5.10 -11.72
N ILE A 144 -3.95 -4.44 -10.87
CA ILE A 144 -4.46 -3.78 -9.67
C ILE A 144 -5.42 -2.64 -10.02
N GLU A 145 -5.12 -1.85 -11.05
CA GLU A 145 -6.01 -0.78 -11.53
C GLU A 145 -7.39 -1.33 -11.90
N LYS A 146 -7.43 -2.43 -12.65
CA LYS A 146 -8.70 -3.09 -13.02
C LYS A 146 -9.49 -3.54 -11.79
N VAL A 147 -8.81 -4.16 -10.83
CA VAL A 147 -9.42 -4.59 -9.55
C VAL A 147 -9.92 -3.39 -8.75
N GLU A 148 -9.15 -2.30 -8.70
CA GLU A 148 -9.56 -1.07 -8.01
C GLU A 148 -10.83 -0.50 -8.61
N ILE A 149 -10.92 -0.37 -9.93
CA ILE A 149 -12.10 0.12 -10.65
C ILE A 149 -13.32 -0.77 -10.35
N ALA A 150 -13.15 -2.09 -10.44
CA ALA A 150 -14.23 -3.03 -10.19
C ALA A 150 -14.76 -2.97 -8.75
N ILE A 151 -13.87 -2.91 -7.76
CA ILE A 151 -14.23 -2.80 -6.34
C ILE A 151 -14.91 -1.46 -6.07
N ARG A 152 -14.36 -0.34 -6.58
CA ARG A 152 -14.95 0.99 -6.44
C ARG A 152 -16.38 1.02 -6.99
N ARG A 153 -16.57 0.54 -8.21
CA ARG A 153 -17.89 0.43 -8.83
C ARG A 153 -18.85 -0.42 -7.98
N ALA A 154 -18.41 -1.58 -7.50
CA ALA A 154 -19.26 -2.45 -6.70
C ALA A 154 -19.68 -1.75 -5.39
N ILE A 155 -18.74 -1.18 -4.64
CA ILE A 155 -19.01 -0.51 -3.37
C ILE A 155 -19.90 0.71 -3.55
N MET A 156 -19.76 1.46 -4.65
CA MET A 156 -20.58 2.67 -4.88
C MET A 156 -21.99 2.36 -5.40
N ASN A 157 -22.17 1.33 -6.24
CA ASN A 157 -23.42 1.08 -6.93
C ASN A 157 -24.32 0.04 -6.23
N ILE A 158 -23.76 -0.99 -5.59
CA ILE A 158 -24.58 -2.03 -4.95
C ILE A 158 -25.47 -1.45 -3.84
N PRO A 159 -24.99 -0.57 -2.94
CA PRO A 159 -25.87 0.04 -1.95
C PRO A 159 -27.01 0.85 -2.56
N VAL A 160 -26.77 1.55 -3.67
CA VAL A 160 -27.84 2.26 -4.40
C VAL A 160 -28.92 1.29 -4.89
N GLN A 161 -28.49 0.18 -5.51
CA GLN A 161 -29.43 -0.84 -6.02
C GLN A 161 -30.26 -1.49 -4.92
N MET A 162 -29.66 -1.71 -3.74
CA MET A 162 -30.33 -2.36 -2.60
C MET A 162 -31.25 -1.42 -1.82
N THR A 163 -30.88 -0.15 -1.70
CA THR A 163 -31.58 0.80 -0.82
C THR A 163 -32.44 1.81 -1.58
N GLY A 164 -32.20 1.99 -2.88
CA GLY A 164 -32.80 3.06 -3.67
C GLY A 164 -32.23 4.46 -3.35
N ASP A 165 -31.28 4.57 -2.41
CA ASP A 165 -30.71 5.85 -1.97
C ASP A 165 -29.49 6.21 -2.81
N SER A 166 -29.65 7.15 -3.74
CA SER A 166 -28.54 7.66 -4.57
C SER A 166 -27.47 8.42 -3.76
N TYR A 167 -27.82 8.90 -2.58
CA TYR A 167 -26.96 9.69 -1.69
C TYR A 167 -26.51 8.91 -0.44
N TRP A 168 -26.59 7.59 -0.48
CA TRP A 168 -26.31 6.70 0.65
C TRP A 168 -24.96 6.98 1.32
N LEU A 169 -23.96 7.41 0.55
CA LEU A 169 -22.60 7.68 1.04
C LEU A 169 -22.54 8.81 2.07
N THR A 170 -23.48 9.76 2.00
CA THR A 170 -23.60 10.88 2.94
C THR A 170 -24.72 10.67 3.97
N ASN A 171 -25.41 9.53 3.95
CA ASN A 171 -26.51 9.18 4.82
C ASN A 171 -26.05 8.19 5.92
N SER A 172 -26.01 8.66 7.17
CA SER A 172 -25.51 7.88 8.33
C SER A 172 -26.28 6.60 8.63
N VAL A 173 -27.52 6.46 8.11
CA VAL A 173 -28.38 5.28 8.37
C VAL A 173 -27.77 3.98 7.83
N HIS A 174 -26.95 4.06 6.80
CA HIS A 174 -26.31 2.92 6.14
C HIS A 174 -25.04 2.43 6.85
N PHE A 175 -24.58 3.13 7.89
CA PHE A 175 -23.30 2.87 8.54
C PHE A 175 -23.47 2.31 9.95
N ALA A 176 -22.63 1.32 10.31
CA ALA A 176 -22.69 0.65 11.60
C ALA A 176 -22.13 1.55 12.73
N ASN A 177 -20.99 2.21 12.49
CA ASN A 177 -20.31 3.05 13.45
C ASN A 177 -20.41 4.52 13.05
N GLN A 178 -21.10 5.32 13.88
CA GLN A 178 -21.36 6.72 13.59
C GLN A 178 -20.12 7.61 13.69
N ARG A 179 -19.16 7.26 14.54
CA ARG A 179 -17.90 8.01 14.65
C ARG A 179 -17.07 7.84 13.37
N THR A 180 -16.90 6.59 12.91
CA THR A 180 -16.20 6.30 11.65
C THR A 180 -16.92 6.90 10.44
N PHE A 181 -18.27 6.93 10.47
CA PHE A 181 -19.06 7.63 9.46
C PHE A 181 -18.71 9.12 9.42
N GLN A 182 -18.66 9.78 10.58
CA GLN A 182 -18.35 11.22 10.63
C GLN A 182 -16.94 11.52 10.13
N GLU A 183 -15.95 10.69 10.46
CA GLU A 183 -14.57 10.80 9.95
C GLU A 183 -14.54 10.66 8.41
N THR A 184 -15.30 9.69 7.87
CA THR A 184 -15.46 9.49 6.43
C THR A 184 -16.15 10.68 5.77
N LYS A 185 -17.23 11.17 6.36
CA LYS A 185 -17.97 12.33 5.86
C LYS A 185 -17.10 13.58 5.80
N ASN A 186 -16.35 13.86 6.86
CA ASN A 186 -15.41 14.99 6.88
C ASN A 186 -14.36 14.88 5.76
N THR A 187 -13.94 13.66 5.42
CA THR A 187 -13.04 13.42 4.29
C THR A 187 -13.73 13.70 2.96
N ILE A 188 -14.96 13.22 2.77
CA ILE A 188 -15.77 13.49 1.59
C ILE A 188 -15.96 15.01 1.41
N ASP A 189 -16.36 15.72 2.47
CA ASP A 189 -16.59 17.16 2.46
C ASP A 189 -15.32 17.92 2.01
N ARG A 190 -14.17 17.53 2.56
CA ARG A 190 -12.88 18.12 2.20
C ARG A 190 -12.50 17.85 0.74
N GLU A 191 -12.63 16.59 0.27
CA GLU A 191 -12.28 16.21 -1.11
C GLU A 191 -13.23 16.87 -2.10
N TYR A 192 -14.52 16.94 -1.79
CA TYR A 192 -15.53 17.61 -2.62
C TYR A 192 -15.31 19.13 -2.69
N ALA A 193 -15.01 19.76 -1.55
CA ALA A 193 -14.77 21.21 -1.50
C ALA A 193 -13.56 21.63 -2.34
N LYS A 194 -12.44 20.91 -2.24
CA LYS A 194 -11.19 21.22 -2.92
C LYS A 194 -11.11 20.73 -4.37
N SER A 195 -12.07 19.89 -4.80
CA SER A 195 -12.02 19.27 -6.11
C SER A 195 -12.16 20.29 -7.24
N THR A 196 -11.24 20.21 -8.20
CA THR A 196 -11.21 20.98 -9.44
C THR A 196 -11.60 20.16 -10.67
N GLU A 197 -12.06 18.92 -10.45
CA GLU A 197 -12.48 18.02 -11.52
C GLU A 197 -13.67 18.59 -12.30
N GLU A 198 -13.64 18.44 -13.62
CA GLU A 198 -14.66 19.05 -14.51
C GLU A 198 -16.08 18.53 -14.23
N PHE A 199 -16.23 17.25 -13.90
CA PHE A 199 -17.54 16.68 -13.56
C PHE A 199 -18.09 17.24 -12.23
N ILE A 200 -17.22 17.62 -11.28
CA ILE A 200 -17.64 18.27 -10.03
C ILE A 200 -18.02 19.74 -10.28
N LYS A 201 -17.25 20.46 -11.10
CA LYS A 201 -17.62 21.83 -11.51
C LYS A 201 -18.96 21.85 -12.25
N HIS A 202 -19.13 20.89 -13.17
CA HIS A 202 -20.40 20.75 -13.89
C HIS A 202 -21.56 20.52 -12.92
N PHE A 203 -21.41 19.61 -11.95
CA PHE A 203 -22.44 19.35 -10.96
C PHE A 203 -22.79 20.60 -10.15
N LYS A 204 -21.77 21.29 -9.58
CA LYS A 204 -21.96 22.52 -8.79
C LYS A 204 -22.66 23.65 -9.56
N ASN A 205 -22.49 23.70 -10.89
CA ASN A 205 -23.08 24.72 -11.75
C ASN A 205 -24.48 24.35 -12.28
N SER A 206 -24.80 23.04 -12.27
CA SER A 206 -26.05 22.55 -12.92
C SER A 206 -27.11 22.10 -11.92
N TYR A 207 -26.74 21.83 -10.66
CA TYR A 207 -27.64 21.26 -9.64
C TYR A 207 -27.55 22.04 -8.33
N CYS A 208 -28.67 22.12 -7.59
CA CYS A 208 -28.75 22.77 -6.29
C CYS A 208 -28.52 21.79 -5.12
N ASP A 209 -28.36 20.50 -5.40
CA ASP A 209 -28.12 19.49 -4.37
C ASP A 209 -26.79 19.73 -3.66
N PRO A 210 -26.69 19.47 -2.33
CA PRO A 210 -25.48 19.72 -1.57
C PRO A 210 -24.32 18.77 -1.96
N TYR A 211 -24.63 17.60 -2.49
CA TYR A 211 -23.68 16.60 -2.98
C TYR A 211 -24.15 15.97 -4.28
N PRO A 212 -23.23 15.58 -5.15
CA PRO A 212 -23.54 14.68 -6.24
C PRO A 212 -23.86 13.26 -5.72
N PRO A 213 -24.51 12.43 -6.53
CA PRO A 213 -24.77 11.03 -6.20
C PRO A 213 -23.52 10.27 -5.78
N SER A 214 -23.70 9.23 -4.96
CA SER A 214 -22.62 8.46 -4.34
C SER A 214 -21.58 7.89 -5.32
N TRP A 215 -22.01 7.49 -6.52
CA TRP A 215 -21.10 7.00 -7.56
C TRP A 215 -20.19 8.11 -8.15
N ILE A 216 -20.61 9.36 -8.11
CA ILE A 216 -19.77 10.51 -8.50
C ILE A 216 -18.83 10.89 -7.35
N LEU A 217 -19.33 10.96 -6.10
CA LEU A 217 -18.49 11.22 -4.92
C LEU A 217 -17.40 10.15 -4.75
N GLY A 218 -17.72 8.91 -5.07
CA GLY A 218 -16.77 7.79 -4.98
C GLY A 218 -15.52 7.97 -5.82
N GLU A 219 -15.59 8.71 -6.94
CA GLU A 219 -14.43 8.97 -7.81
C GLU A 219 -13.42 9.94 -7.17
N LEU A 220 -13.85 10.76 -6.21
CA LEU A 220 -12.95 11.65 -5.47
C LEU A 220 -12.17 10.95 -4.36
N LEU A 221 -12.54 9.73 -4.01
CA LEU A 221 -12.01 9.04 -2.85
C LEU A 221 -10.84 8.15 -3.21
N THR A 222 -9.85 8.09 -2.33
CA THR A 222 -8.77 7.11 -2.43
C THR A 222 -9.30 5.70 -2.14
N MET A 223 -8.60 4.66 -2.62
CA MET A 223 -8.95 3.27 -2.30
C MET A 223 -8.93 2.98 -0.80
N GLY A 224 -8.08 3.68 -0.03
CA GLY A 224 -8.08 3.63 1.43
C GLY A 224 -9.40 4.11 2.03
N ASN A 225 -9.96 5.21 1.52
CA ASN A 225 -11.26 5.73 1.94
C ASN A 225 -12.39 4.77 1.55
N VAL A 226 -12.35 4.23 0.34
CA VAL A 226 -13.33 3.22 -0.13
C VAL A 226 -13.33 1.99 0.79
N ASN A 227 -12.16 1.52 1.21
CA ASN A 227 -12.06 0.42 2.18
C ASN A 227 -12.63 0.79 3.56
N MET A 228 -12.40 2.01 4.07
CA MET A 228 -13.00 2.47 5.33
C MET A 228 -14.53 2.49 5.25
N ILE A 229 -15.08 2.98 4.14
CA ILE A 229 -16.51 2.98 3.86
C ILE A 229 -17.04 1.55 3.89
N TYR A 230 -16.45 0.65 3.11
CA TYR A 230 -16.85 -0.76 3.04
C TYR A 230 -16.91 -1.44 4.41
N ARG A 231 -15.86 -1.25 5.22
CA ARG A 231 -15.77 -1.85 6.56
C ARG A 231 -16.80 -1.31 7.56
N ASN A 232 -17.36 -0.14 7.28
CA ASN A 232 -18.35 0.50 8.15
C ASN A 232 -19.79 0.34 7.65
N LEU A 233 -20.02 -0.28 6.50
CA LEU A 233 -21.37 -0.57 6.03
C LEU A 233 -22.08 -1.58 6.95
N LYS A 234 -23.39 -1.42 7.12
CA LYS A 234 -24.22 -2.39 7.85
C LYS A 234 -24.38 -3.67 7.02
N ALA A 235 -23.82 -4.76 7.50
CA ALA A 235 -23.81 -6.05 6.80
C ALA A 235 -25.22 -6.65 6.62
N ASP A 236 -26.13 -6.37 7.52
CA ASP A 236 -27.54 -6.83 7.49
C ASP A 236 -28.36 -6.17 6.37
N LYS A 237 -27.95 -4.98 5.93
CA LYS A 237 -28.63 -4.21 4.89
C LYS A 237 -27.96 -4.23 3.54
N ILE A 238 -26.66 -4.54 3.51
CA ILE A 238 -25.85 -4.52 2.30
C ILE A 238 -24.99 -5.77 2.25
N ALA A 239 -25.63 -6.90 1.93
CA ALA A 239 -24.90 -8.07 1.49
C ALA A 239 -24.27 -7.71 0.14
N LEU A 240 -23.00 -7.33 0.13
CA LEU A 240 -22.23 -7.22 -1.11
C LEU A 240 -22.00 -8.64 -1.64
N GLY A 241 -23.08 -9.26 -2.13
CA GLY A 241 -22.98 -10.39 -3.01
C GLY A 241 -22.30 -9.87 -4.28
N PHE A 242 -21.06 -10.24 -4.51
CA PHE A 242 -20.53 -10.18 -5.87
C PHE A 242 -21.52 -10.95 -6.73
N PRO A 243 -21.99 -10.39 -7.87
CA PRO A 243 -22.94 -11.08 -8.73
C PRO A 243 -22.40 -12.49 -8.98
N SER A 244 -23.26 -13.51 -8.79
CA SER A 244 -22.99 -14.90 -9.15
C SER A 244 -22.75 -14.95 -10.66
N GLY A 245 -21.53 -14.85 -11.10
CA GLY A 245 -21.13 -14.71 -12.50
C GLY A 245 -19.68 -14.29 -12.64
N TRP A 246 -19.08 -13.77 -11.57
CA TRP A 246 -17.66 -13.39 -11.58
C TRP A 246 -16.72 -14.61 -11.67
N GLU A 247 -17.24 -15.80 -11.39
CA GLU A 247 -16.46 -17.03 -11.50
C GLU A 247 -16.27 -17.52 -12.94
N ASN A 248 -17.08 -17.06 -13.92
CA ASN A 248 -17.16 -17.67 -15.23
C ASN A 248 -17.02 -16.73 -16.44
N GLU A 249 -16.86 -15.44 -16.26
CA GLU A 249 -16.55 -14.55 -17.39
C GLU A 249 -15.13 -14.02 -17.29
N PRO A 250 -14.27 -14.28 -18.30
CA PRO A 250 -13.00 -13.59 -18.41
C PRO A 250 -13.31 -12.11 -18.69
N LEU A 251 -13.15 -11.25 -17.69
CA LEU A 251 -13.24 -9.79 -17.82
C LEU A 251 -12.15 -9.20 -18.74
N TRP A 252 -11.50 -10.05 -19.57
CA TRP A 252 -10.30 -9.73 -20.32
C TRP A 252 -10.34 -10.35 -21.74
N GLN A 253 -11.21 -9.87 -22.58
CA GLN A 253 -10.99 -9.93 -24.03
C GLN A 253 -10.55 -8.60 -24.56
#